data_862cc27c686e12a45f870371a8d94efd
#
_entry.id   862cc27c686e12a45f870371a8d94efd
#
_cell.length_a   1.000
_cell.length_b   1.000
_cell.length_c   1.000
_cell.angle_alpha   90.00
_cell.angle_beta   90.00
_cell.angle_gamma   90.00
#
_symmetry.space_group_name_H-M   'P 1'
#
loop_
_entity.id
_entity.type
_entity.pdbx_description
1 polymer ?
#
loop_
_entity_poly.entity_id
_entity_poly.type
_entity_poly.pdbx_seq_one_letter_code
_entity_poly.pdbx_strand_id
1 'polypeptide(L)'
;MRFRGAGLGGLGLSLLLSACVGGVEPPRSGPAPVDRGGNADREPSREPVRVHPSRDTGASPNIRGIQMPARIVGAVPMLPIPVVAPTAPTNAVAAGVIAGPPVASLPIDETQAQSALSAFVTSCPSLMRRTDASGLTRGTDWQPACAAAASVPRGGARTFFTQWFEAVQVGDGKAFATGYYEPEIAGSLERRDGYAPIYGRPNDLIDVDLGAFSTSLKGKKIRGRVDRSNLVPYYDRTAIEQGALSGRAPILAWARDPVELFFLQIQGSGRLRLPDGEILRIGYATQNGRDYTGIGALMKSRGLLQPGQTSMQGIVAWLHAHPTEGQAIMRENKSFVFFRELEGAPLGALGLPVTGQVSAAADVKFVPLGAPVFLSLDRQDASGLWVAQDTGGAIKGSNRFDTFWGAGPAAESTAGGMAGRGTALLLLPIGTVQRLTGQANGAQYGGPTPQP
;
A
#
# COMPACT_ATOMS: atom_id res chain seq x y z
N MET A 1 16.76 27.22 -54.41
CA MET A 1 16.75 25.80 -54.88
C MET A 1 16.18 24.92 -53.80
N ARG A 2 15.12 24.23 -54.13
CA ARG A 2 14.35 23.32 -53.24
C ARG A 2 15.14 22.05 -52.98
N PHE A 3 15.10 21.49 -51.75
CA PHE A 3 14.97 20.04 -51.56
C PHE A 3 14.21 19.72 -50.29
N ARG A 4 13.18 18.95 -50.44
CA ARG A 4 12.32 18.31 -49.43
C ARG A 4 13.05 17.04 -48.94
N GLY A 5 12.92 16.73 -47.68
CA GLY A 5 13.28 15.45 -47.10
C GLY A 5 12.33 15.10 -45.98
N ALA A 6 11.63 14.00 -46.15
CA ALA A 6 10.52 13.50 -45.33
C ALA A 6 10.97 13.00 -43.97
N GLY A 7 10.12 13.26 -42.98
CA GLY A 7 10.26 12.70 -41.68
C GLY A 7 9.71 11.27 -41.57
N LEU A 8 10.34 10.46 -40.74
CA LEU A 8 9.78 9.22 -40.20
C LEU A 8 9.62 9.41 -38.67
N GLY A 9 8.37 9.44 -38.28
CA GLY A 9 8.00 9.47 -36.86
C GLY A 9 8.26 8.11 -36.23
N GLY A 10 9.17 8.07 -35.28
CA GLY A 10 9.34 6.97 -34.35
C GLY A 10 8.48 7.21 -33.13
N LEU A 11 7.39 6.45 -32.97
CA LEU A 11 6.66 6.36 -31.68
C LEU A 11 7.57 5.68 -30.66
N GLY A 12 8.22 6.49 -29.84
CA GLY A 12 8.91 6.04 -28.66
C GLY A 12 7.88 5.73 -27.56
N LEU A 13 7.62 4.45 -27.35
CA LEU A 13 6.86 3.95 -26.20
C LEU A 13 7.68 4.15 -24.93
N SER A 14 7.49 5.28 -24.27
CA SER A 14 8.10 5.57 -22.97
C SER A 14 7.46 4.69 -21.91
N LEU A 15 8.05 3.55 -21.61
CA LEU A 15 7.82 2.80 -20.38
C LEU A 15 8.38 3.63 -19.20
N LEU A 16 7.51 4.40 -18.58
CA LEU A 16 7.78 5.00 -17.27
C LEU A 16 7.85 3.88 -16.24
N LEU A 17 9.06 3.51 -15.83
CA LEU A 17 9.28 2.79 -14.58
C LEU A 17 8.82 3.71 -13.45
N SER A 18 7.62 3.48 -12.97
CA SER A 18 7.09 4.11 -11.76
C SER A 18 7.78 3.42 -10.58
N ALA A 19 8.90 3.97 -10.12
CA ALA A 19 9.40 3.66 -8.80
C ALA A 19 8.28 4.01 -7.80
N CYS A 20 7.83 3.05 -7.01
CA CYS A 20 6.87 3.26 -5.94
C CYS A 20 7.48 4.20 -4.90
N VAL A 21 7.16 5.48 -5.00
CA VAL A 21 7.50 6.50 -4.04
C VAL A 21 6.23 7.20 -3.65
N GLY A 22 5.52 6.56 -2.77
CA GLY A 22 4.47 7.19 -2.00
C GLY A 22 4.96 7.32 -0.57
N GLY A 23 5.27 8.53 -0.13
CA GLY A 23 5.32 8.80 1.28
C GLY A 23 3.96 8.44 1.87
N VAL A 24 3.87 7.30 2.54
CA VAL A 24 2.70 6.93 3.33
C VAL A 24 2.74 7.85 4.55
N GLU A 25 1.96 8.92 4.52
CA GLU A 25 1.66 9.68 5.72
C GLU A 25 0.66 8.84 6.53
N PRO A 26 1.02 8.34 7.71
CA PRO A 26 0.10 7.56 8.52
C PRO A 26 -1.10 8.40 8.94
N PRO A 27 -2.29 7.81 9.14
CA PRO A 27 -3.46 8.53 9.61
C PRO A 27 -3.15 9.19 10.95
N ARG A 28 -3.52 10.44 11.08
CA ARG A 28 -3.37 11.23 12.31
C ARG A 28 -4.20 10.59 13.41
N SER A 29 -3.55 10.10 14.46
CA SER A 29 -4.20 9.86 15.74
C SER A 29 -4.63 11.21 16.31
N GLY A 30 -5.93 11.41 16.48
CA GLY A 30 -6.49 12.55 17.18
C GLY A 30 -6.04 12.54 18.66
N PRO A 31 -6.00 13.71 19.32
CA PRO A 31 -5.62 13.78 20.71
C PRO A 31 -6.64 13.05 21.60
N ALA A 32 -6.14 12.26 22.53
CA ALA A 32 -6.93 11.68 23.61
C ALA A 32 -7.48 12.82 24.52
N PRO A 33 -8.67 12.67 25.11
CA PRO A 33 -9.22 13.66 26.04
C PRO A 33 -8.34 13.79 27.27
N VAL A 34 -8.00 15.03 27.60
CA VAL A 34 -7.27 15.38 28.83
C VAL A 34 -8.27 15.33 29.97
N ASP A 35 -8.11 14.38 30.87
CA ASP A 35 -8.79 14.37 32.16
C ASP A 35 -8.02 15.27 33.15
N ARG A 36 -8.69 16.28 33.70
CA ARG A 36 -8.18 17.17 34.74
C ARG A 36 -8.66 16.67 36.09
N GLY A 37 -7.74 16.19 36.89
CA GLY A 37 -8.06 15.88 38.27
C GLY A 37 -6.80 15.66 39.12
N GLY A 38 -6.46 16.55 39.87
CA GLY A 38 -5.60 17.05 40.86
C GLY A 38 -5.01 16.13 41.92
N ASN A 39 -3.89 16.65 42.40
CA ASN A 39 -3.27 16.61 43.75
C ASN A 39 -2.42 15.43 44.19
N ALA A 40 -1.16 15.79 44.31
CA ALA A 40 -0.34 15.83 45.54
C ALA A 40 0.35 14.54 46.05
N ASP A 41 1.68 14.68 46.12
CA ASP A 41 2.62 14.17 47.11
C ASP A 41 3.02 12.68 47.16
N ARG A 42 4.29 12.52 46.93
CA ARG A 42 5.32 11.67 47.56
C ARG A 42 6.09 10.74 46.64
N GLU A 43 7.34 11.15 46.42
CA GLU A 43 8.44 10.22 46.12
C GLU A 43 8.59 9.16 47.25
N PRO A 44 9.01 7.95 46.88
CA PRO A 44 10.43 7.66 46.86
C PRO A 44 10.89 6.77 45.69
N SER A 45 12.13 7.02 45.30
CA SER A 45 12.98 6.25 44.42
C SER A 45 12.86 4.72 44.56
N ARG A 46 12.55 4.04 43.43
CA ARG A 46 12.86 2.62 43.24
C ARG A 46 13.36 2.40 41.81
N GLU A 47 14.52 1.74 41.73
CA GLU A 47 15.16 1.25 40.51
C GLU A 47 14.19 0.44 39.63
N PRO A 48 14.32 0.50 38.32
CA PRO A 48 13.49 -0.32 37.43
C PRO A 48 13.96 -1.78 37.47
N VAL A 49 13.14 -2.62 38.09
CA VAL A 49 13.24 -4.07 37.94
C VAL A 49 12.92 -4.42 36.50
N ARG A 50 13.91 -4.95 35.79
CA ARG A 50 13.68 -5.60 34.48
C ARG A 50 12.80 -6.82 34.69
N VAL A 51 11.54 -6.71 34.33
CA VAL A 51 10.66 -7.88 34.17
C VAL A 51 10.94 -8.44 32.76
N HIS A 52 11.65 -9.55 32.71
CA HIS A 52 11.70 -10.38 31.49
C HIS A 52 10.34 -11.07 31.38
N PRO A 53 9.65 -10.98 30.23
CA PRO A 53 8.49 -11.82 30.00
C PRO A 53 8.94 -13.28 29.94
N SER A 54 8.27 -14.11 30.72
CA SER A 54 8.44 -15.57 30.73
C SER A 54 8.27 -16.11 29.30
N ARG A 55 9.27 -16.85 28.85
CA ARG A 55 9.19 -17.61 27.60
C ARG A 55 8.12 -18.69 27.77
N ASP A 56 6.99 -18.47 27.12
CA ASP A 56 6.04 -19.54 26.90
C ASP A 56 6.59 -20.39 25.74
N THR A 57 7.11 -21.58 26.09
CA THR A 57 7.62 -22.55 25.12
C THR A 57 6.47 -23.35 24.49
N GLY A 58 5.45 -22.63 24.00
CA GLY A 58 4.45 -23.20 23.11
C GLY A 58 5.06 -23.38 21.72
N ALA A 59 5.39 -24.60 21.36
CA ALA A 59 5.79 -24.96 20.00
C ALA A 59 4.73 -24.46 19.03
N SER A 60 5.04 -23.37 18.33
CA SER A 60 4.22 -22.94 17.20
C SER A 60 4.20 -24.06 16.18
N PRO A 61 3.02 -24.51 15.71
CA PRO A 61 2.97 -25.50 14.67
C PRO A 61 3.68 -24.93 13.45
N ASN A 62 4.61 -25.71 12.92
CA ASN A 62 5.34 -25.46 11.69
C ASN A 62 4.28 -25.24 10.58
N ILE A 63 3.87 -24.00 10.37
CA ILE A 63 3.06 -23.64 9.22
C ILE A 63 4.01 -23.71 8.02
N ARG A 64 4.16 -24.92 7.47
CA ARG A 64 4.61 -25.11 6.10
C ARG A 64 3.79 -24.10 5.30
N GLY A 65 4.48 -23.15 4.64
CA GLY A 65 3.82 -22.14 3.84
C GLY A 65 2.78 -22.82 2.95
N ILE A 66 1.51 -22.61 3.28
CA ILE A 66 0.41 -23.05 2.42
C ILE A 66 0.61 -22.23 1.15
N GLN A 67 1.15 -22.89 0.11
CA GLN A 67 1.10 -22.35 -1.24
C GLN A 67 -0.38 -22.23 -1.56
N MET A 68 -0.90 -21.01 -1.48
CA MET A 68 -2.26 -20.76 -1.94
C MET A 68 -2.33 -21.17 -3.42
N PRO A 69 -3.35 -21.92 -3.84
CA PRO A 69 -3.49 -22.31 -5.23
C PRO A 69 -3.52 -21.08 -6.12
N ALA A 70 -2.89 -21.17 -7.29
CA ALA A 70 -2.88 -20.08 -8.26
C ALA A 70 -4.33 -19.66 -8.59
N ARG A 71 -4.60 -18.36 -8.53
CA ARG A 71 -5.90 -17.80 -8.91
C ARG A 71 -6.09 -17.97 -10.40
N ILE A 72 -7.05 -18.79 -10.80
CA ILE A 72 -7.46 -18.92 -12.20
C ILE A 72 -8.89 -18.40 -12.30
N VAL A 73 -9.04 -17.22 -12.91
CA VAL A 73 -10.33 -16.56 -13.07
C VAL A 73 -10.57 -16.26 -14.55
N GLY A 74 -11.74 -16.61 -15.05
CA GLY A 74 -12.14 -16.30 -16.42
C GLY A 74 -12.21 -14.79 -16.69
N ALA A 75 -11.89 -14.37 -17.91
CA ALA A 75 -11.98 -12.97 -18.29
C ALA A 75 -13.43 -12.48 -18.32
N VAL A 76 -13.67 -11.29 -17.73
CA VAL A 76 -14.94 -10.57 -17.83
C VAL A 76 -14.80 -9.48 -18.89
N PRO A 77 -15.64 -9.45 -19.95
CA PRO A 77 -15.53 -8.44 -20.99
C PRO A 77 -15.83 -7.03 -20.47
N MET A 78 -15.15 -6.04 -21.04
CA MET A 78 -15.44 -4.63 -20.78
C MET A 78 -16.82 -4.25 -21.30
N LEU A 79 -17.51 -3.43 -20.49
CA LEU A 79 -18.75 -2.80 -20.92
C LEU A 79 -18.41 -1.53 -21.73
N PRO A 80 -19.06 -1.27 -22.86
CA PRO A 80 -18.84 -0.05 -23.62
C PRO A 80 -19.34 1.18 -22.85
N ILE A 81 -18.51 2.21 -22.77
CA ILE A 81 -18.93 3.53 -22.27
C ILE A 81 -18.84 4.54 -23.40
N PRO A 82 -19.83 5.42 -23.56
CA PRO A 82 -19.70 6.59 -24.39
C PRO A 82 -18.60 7.50 -23.85
N VAL A 83 -17.55 7.72 -24.63
CA VAL A 83 -16.40 8.56 -24.21
C VAL A 83 -16.78 10.02 -24.41
N VAL A 84 -16.93 10.76 -23.32
CA VAL A 84 -16.86 12.23 -23.32
C VAL A 84 -16.05 12.68 -22.13
N ALA A 85 -14.75 12.96 -22.29
CA ALA A 85 -14.05 13.79 -21.31
C ALA A 85 -12.78 14.43 -21.89
N PRO A 86 -12.72 15.76 -22.01
CA PRO A 86 -11.51 16.49 -22.37
C PRO A 86 -10.59 16.80 -21.17
N THR A 87 -10.99 16.56 -19.94
CA THR A 87 -10.18 16.76 -18.72
C THR A 87 -10.14 15.48 -17.90
N ALA A 88 -8.96 15.14 -17.35
CA ALA A 88 -8.82 13.98 -16.46
C ALA A 88 -9.82 14.08 -15.30
N PRO A 89 -10.65 13.06 -15.06
CA PRO A 89 -11.67 13.11 -14.01
C PRO A 89 -11.03 13.26 -12.64
N THR A 90 -11.63 14.08 -11.79
CA THR A 90 -11.11 14.39 -10.45
C THR A 90 -11.46 13.33 -9.42
N ASN A 91 -12.52 12.55 -9.66
CA ASN A 91 -12.97 11.43 -8.83
C ASN A 91 -13.81 10.43 -9.65
N ALA A 92 -14.31 9.37 -9.00
CA ALA A 92 -15.07 8.31 -9.66
C ALA A 92 -16.41 8.81 -10.25
N VAL A 93 -17.13 9.68 -9.54
CA VAL A 93 -18.39 10.24 -10.04
C VAL A 93 -18.16 11.08 -11.29
N ALA A 94 -17.09 11.89 -11.30
CA ALA A 94 -16.73 12.68 -12.48
C ALA A 94 -16.24 11.81 -13.65
N ALA A 95 -15.69 10.62 -13.37
CA ALA A 95 -15.31 9.65 -14.39
C ALA A 95 -16.51 8.97 -15.06
N GLY A 96 -17.66 9.03 -14.41
CA GLY A 96 -18.88 8.32 -14.79
C GLY A 96 -18.92 6.88 -14.23
N VAL A 97 -20.13 6.46 -13.90
CA VAL A 97 -20.39 5.11 -13.39
C VAL A 97 -21.51 4.45 -14.15
N ILE A 98 -21.39 3.16 -14.41
CA ILE A 98 -22.44 2.33 -14.99
C ILE A 98 -22.58 1.02 -14.23
N ALA A 99 -23.78 0.43 -14.27
CA ALA A 99 -24.02 -0.89 -13.72
C ALA A 99 -23.20 -1.93 -14.46
N GLY A 100 -22.51 -2.76 -13.72
CA GLY A 100 -21.81 -3.95 -14.23
C GLY A 100 -22.75 -5.16 -14.39
N PRO A 101 -22.20 -6.32 -14.74
CA PRO A 101 -22.95 -7.57 -14.77
C PRO A 101 -23.36 -7.97 -13.34
N PRO A 102 -24.39 -8.82 -13.20
CA PRO A 102 -24.77 -9.37 -11.89
C PRO A 102 -23.55 -10.01 -11.19
N VAL A 103 -23.38 -9.73 -9.89
CA VAL A 103 -22.24 -10.28 -9.12
C VAL A 103 -22.23 -11.81 -9.15
N ALA A 104 -23.39 -12.45 -9.22
CA ALA A 104 -23.53 -13.89 -9.35
C ALA A 104 -22.87 -14.48 -10.62
N SER A 105 -22.75 -13.68 -11.69
CA SER A 105 -22.11 -14.08 -12.94
C SER A 105 -20.59 -13.92 -12.94
N LEU A 106 -20.05 -13.23 -11.95
CA LEU A 106 -18.59 -13.07 -11.84
C LEU A 106 -17.96 -14.40 -11.40
N PRO A 107 -16.81 -14.77 -12.00
CA PRO A 107 -16.13 -16.02 -11.65
C PRO A 107 -15.37 -15.87 -10.31
N ILE A 108 -16.12 -15.75 -9.23
CA ILE A 108 -15.64 -15.68 -7.86
C ILE A 108 -15.85 -17.05 -7.22
N ASP A 109 -14.78 -17.73 -6.82
CA ASP A 109 -14.88 -18.96 -6.04
C ASP A 109 -15.08 -18.67 -4.55
N GLU A 110 -15.54 -19.68 -3.80
CA GLU A 110 -15.85 -19.52 -2.37
C GLU A 110 -14.59 -19.20 -1.54
N THR A 111 -13.42 -19.71 -1.92
CA THR A 111 -12.16 -19.47 -1.19
C THR A 111 -11.74 -18.02 -1.30
N GLN A 112 -11.82 -17.47 -2.51
CA GLN A 112 -11.58 -16.05 -2.74
C GLN A 112 -12.59 -15.17 -2.00
N ALA A 113 -13.87 -15.53 -2.11
CA ALA A 113 -14.95 -14.83 -1.42
C ALA A 113 -14.75 -14.84 0.09
N GLN A 114 -14.38 -15.97 0.68
CA GLN A 114 -14.14 -16.08 2.13
C GLN A 114 -12.97 -15.22 2.58
N SER A 115 -11.90 -15.19 1.83
CA SER A 115 -10.72 -14.34 2.11
C SER A 115 -11.07 -12.87 2.01
N ALA A 116 -11.79 -12.48 0.95
CA ALA A 116 -12.24 -11.11 0.75
C ALA A 116 -13.27 -10.69 1.80
N LEU A 117 -14.16 -11.58 2.23
CA LEU A 117 -15.12 -11.32 3.31
C LEU A 117 -14.38 -10.97 4.62
N SER A 118 -13.36 -11.73 4.99
CA SER A 118 -12.56 -11.44 6.18
C SER A 118 -11.92 -10.05 6.14
N ALA A 119 -11.34 -9.69 4.99
CA ALA A 119 -10.75 -8.36 4.77
C ALA A 119 -11.82 -7.25 4.75
N PHE A 120 -12.99 -7.51 4.16
CA PHE A 120 -14.12 -6.60 4.16
C PHE A 120 -14.64 -6.33 5.58
N VAL A 121 -14.87 -7.38 6.38
CA VAL A 121 -15.29 -7.27 7.79
C VAL A 121 -14.30 -6.38 8.56
N THR A 122 -13.00 -6.61 8.40
CA THR A 122 -11.95 -5.79 9.01
C THR A 122 -12.06 -4.32 8.58
N SER A 123 -12.47 -4.04 7.35
CA SER A 123 -12.58 -2.69 6.78
C SER A 123 -13.88 -1.98 7.16
N CYS A 124 -14.92 -2.70 7.57
CA CYS A 124 -16.26 -2.17 7.87
C CYS A 124 -16.29 -0.97 8.82
N PRO A 125 -15.57 -0.98 9.97
CA PRO A 125 -15.57 0.18 10.86
C PRO A 125 -15.03 1.45 10.18
N SER A 126 -14.12 1.31 9.24
CA SER A 126 -13.57 2.43 8.47
C SER A 126 -14.55 2.89 7.39
N LEU A 127 -15.12 2.00 6.60
CA LEU A 127 -16.13 2.29 5.57
C LEU A 127 -17.31 3.06 6.13
N MET A 128 -17.81 2.67 7.30
CA MET A 128 -18.98 3.32 7.92
C MET A 128 -18.69 4.72 8.47
N ARG A 129 -17.43 5.06 8.80
CA ARG A 129 -17.09 6.33 9.45
C ARG A 129 -16.41 7.34 8.54
N ARG A 130 -15.76 6.89 7.47
CA ARG A 130 -14.97 7.78 6.60
C ARG A 130 -15.84 8.53 5.61
N THR A 131 -15.43 9.75 5.30
CA THR A 131 -15.91 10.46 4.12
C THR A 131 -15.25 9.82 2.90
N ASP A 132 -16.07 9.34 1.98
CA ASP A 132 -15.61 8.72 0.74
C ASP A 132 -15.24 9.81 -0.29
N ALA A 133 -13.94 9.94 -0.56
CA ALA A 133 -13.41 10.90 -1.52
C ALA A 133 -13.75 10.56 -2.98
N SER A 134 -14.15 9.32 -3.26
CA SER A 134 -14.60 8.90 -4.60
C SER A 134 -15.99 9.46 -4.96
N GLY A 135 -16.78 9.83 -3.93
CA GLY A 135 -18.16 10.29 -4.07
C GLY A 135 -19.16 9.17 -4.37
N LEU A 136 -18.71 7.92 -4.45
CA LEU A 136 -19.56 6.78 -4.80
C LEU A 136 -20.51 6.39 -3.68
N THR A 137 -20.05 6.44 -2.42
CA THR A 137 -20.77 5.90 -1.28
C THR A 137 -20.81 6.88 -0.10
N ARG A 138 -21.72 6.60 0.82
CA ARG A 138 -21.80 7.21 2.15
C ARG A 138 -21.56 6.13 3.19
N GLY A 139 -21.12 6.50 4.37
CA GLY A 139 -20.90 5.53 5.45
C GLY A 139 -22.16 4.70 5.79
N THR A 140 -23.33 5.30 5.69
CA THR A 140 -24.62 4.63 5.90
C THR A 140 -24.94 3.56 4.86
N ASP A 141 -24.45 3.70 3.64
CA ASP A 141 -24.70 2.73 2.57
C ASP A 141 -24.06 1.35 2.89
N TRP A 142 -22.96 1.36 3.67
CA TRP A 142 -22.24 0.15 4.06
C TRP A 142 -22.83 -0.58 5.28
N GLN A 143 -23.63 0.10 6.10
CA GLN A 143 -24.11 -0.44 7.37
C GLN A 143 -24.84 -1.78 7.23
N PRO A 144 -25.78 -1.98 6.28
CA PRO A 144 -26.47 -3.27 6.16
C PRO A 144 -25.55 -4.42 5.78
N ALA A 145 -24.68 -4.20 4.78
CA ALA A 145 -23.71 -5.22 4.35
C ALA A 145 -22.70 -5.53 5.45
N CYS A 146 -22.20 -4.53 6.18
CA CYS A 146 -21.28 -4.70 7.29
C CYS A 146 -21.91 -5.46 8.47
N ALA A 147 -23.18 -5.19 8.78
CA ALA A 147 -23.90 -5.92 9.82
C ALA A 147 -24.09 -7.40 9.44
N ALA A 148 -24.48 -7.68 8.19
CA ALA A 148 -24.65 -9.04 7.69
C ALA A 148 -23.35 -9.80 7.61
N ALA A 149 -22.23 -9.14 7.23
CA ALA A 149 -20.93 -9.77 7.05
C ALA A 149 -20.40 -10.49 8.30
N ALA A 150 -20.71 -9.94 9.49
CA ALA A 150 -20.26 -10.49 10.77
C ALA A 150 -20.86 -11.88 11.09
N SER A 151 -21.99 -12.25 10.49
CA SER A 151 -22.74 -13.48 10.76
C SER A 151 -22.78 -14.46 9.58
N VAL A 152 -21.99 -14.21 8.52
CA VAL A 152 -21.94 -15.09 7.35
C VAL A 152 -21.36 -16.46 7.76
N PRO A 153 -22.09 -17.57 7.54
CA PRO A 153 -21.58 -18.89 7.86
C PRO A 153 -20.43 -19.28 6.91
N ARG A 154 -19.61 -20.25 7.35
CA ARG A 154 -18.57 -20.81 6.49
C ARG A 154 -19.19 -21.39 5.22
N GLY A 155 -18.63 -21.05 4.06
CA GLY A 155 -19.17 -21.46 2.74
C GLY A 155 -20.28 -20.54 2.22
N GLY A 156 -20.60 -19.44 2.91
CA GLY A 156 -21.63 -18.47 2.51
C GLY A 156 -21.08 -17.17 1.93
N ALA A 157 -19.78 -17.04 1.77
CA ALA A 157 -19.15 -15.76 1.42
C ALA A 157 -19.52 -15.31 -0.01
N ARG A 158 -19.53 -16.22 -0.99
CA ARG A 158 -19.96 -15.89 -2.35
C ARG A 158 -21.43 -15.43 -2.39
N THR A 159 -22.29 -16.11 -1.67
CA THR A 159 -23.72 -15.74 -1.53
C THR A 159 -23.86 -14.37 -0.90
N PHE A 160 -23.06 -14.07 0.14
CA PHE A 160 -23.03 -12.76 0.77
C PHE A 160 -22.71 -11.64 -0.26
N PHE A 161 -21.64 -11.77 -1.04
CA PHE A 161 -21.31 -10.75 -2.05
C PHE A 161 -22.42 -10.61 -3.11
N THR A 162 -23.02 -11.71 -3.51
CA THR A 162 -24.14 -11.68 -4.48
C THR A 162 -25.40 -10.98 -3.93
N GLN A 163 -25.68 -11.10 -2.65
CA GLN A 163 -26.89 -10.54 -2.03
C GLN A 163 -26.76 -9.08 -1.65
N TRP A 164 -25.56 -8.62 -1.31
CA TRP A 164 -25.36 -7.29 -0.73
C TRP A 164 -24.71 -6.28 -1.68
N PHE A 165 -24.16 -6.74 -2.80
CA PHE A 165 -23.40 -5.87 -3.69
C PHE A 165 -23.90 -5.91 -5.13
N GLU A 166 -23.73 -4.78 -5.78
CA GLU A 166 -23.82 -4.64 -7.24
C GLU A 166 -22.42 -4.36 -7.79
N ALA A 167 -22.14 -4.85 -9.00
CA ALA A 167 -20.91 -4.55 -9.69
C ALA A 167 -21.04 -3.20 -10.41
N VAL A 168 -20.03 -2.36 -10.25
CA VAL A 168 -20.00 -0.99 -10.79
C VAL A 168 -18.72 -0.76 -11.58
N GLN A 169 -18.86 -0.38 -12.83
CA GLN A 169 -17.75 0.06 -13.66
C GLN A 169 -17.56 1.57 -13.50
N VAL A 170 -16.31 2.00 -13.27
CA VAL A 170 -15.91 3.41 -13.18
C VAL A 170 -15.15 3.80 -14.44
N GLY A 171 -15.56 4.89 -15.06
CA GLY A 171 -14.94 5.37 -16.30
C GLY A 171 -15.00 4.31 -17.42
N ASP A 172 -13.95 4.17 -18.21
CA ASP A 172 -13.88 3.20 -19.30
C ASP A 172 -13.68 1.74 -18.85
N GLY A 173 -13.57 1.50 -17.56
CA GLY A 173 -13.38 0.18 -16.97
C GLY A 173 -12.01 -0.46 -17.21
N LYS A 174 -11.14 0.17 -18.00
CA LYS A 174 -9.81 -0.36 -18.28
C LYS A 174 -8.94 -0.30 -17.05
N ALA A 175 -8.52 -1.47 -16.57
CA ALA A 175 -7.70 -1.62 -15.40
C ALA A 175 -6.22 -1.83 -15.72
N PHE A 176 -5.38 -1.29 -14.86
CA PHE A 176 -3.97 -1.61 -14.80
C PHE A 176 -3.58 -1.92 -13.36
N ALA A 177 -3.05 -3.12 -13.15
CA ALA A 177 -2.59 -3.57 -11.85
C ALA A 177 -1.09 -3.86 -11.85
N THR A 178 -0.40 -3.41 -10.82
CA THR A 178 0.95 -3.82 -10.45
C THR A 178 0.89 -4.64 -9.16
N GLY A 179 2.03 -5.06 -8.63
CA GLY A 179 2.10 -5.81 -7.40
C GLY A 179 3.09 -5.20 -6.41
N TYR A 180 2.79 -5.35 -5.13
CA TYR A 180 3.71 -5.07 -4.05
C TYR A 180 3.75 -6.21 -3.04
N TYR A 181 4.78 -6.24 -2.23
CA TYR A 181 5.00 -7.28 -1.24
C TYR A 181 5.68 -6.68 0.00
N GLU A 182 5.69 -7.41 1.11
CA GLU A 182 6.47 -7.06 2.29
C GLU A 182 7.87 -7.70 2.13
N PRO A 183 8.94 -6.92 1.92
CA PRO A 183 10.28 -7.46 1.77
C PRO A 183 10.72 -8.19 3.04
N GLU A 184 11.47 -9.27 2.87
CA GLU A 184 12.11 -10.01 3.94
C GLU A 184 13.60 -10.04 3.67
N ILE A 185 14.40 -9.48 4.58
CA ILE A 185 15.85 -9.42 4.50
C ILE A 185 16.50 -10.13 5.68
N ALA A 186 17.72 -10.58 5.52
CA ALA A 186 18.49 -11.16 6.62
C ALA A 186 18.96 -10.07 7.58
N GLY A 187 18.80 -10.31 8.90
CA GLY A 187 19.20 -9.36 9.93
C GLY A 187 19.73 -10.02 11.21
N SER A 188 20.07 -9.19 12.18
CA SER A 188 20.52 -9.61 13.51
C SER A 188 20.15 -8.54 14.54
N LEU A 189 19.83 -8.95 15.77
CA LEU A 189 19.69 -8.04 16.91
C LEU A 189 21.05 -7.56 17.43
N GLU A 190 22.10 -8.32 17.13
CA GLU A 190 23.46 -7.99 17.54
C GLU A 190 24.22 -7.36 16.38
N ARG A 191 25.15 -6.47 16.73
CA ARG A 191 26.09 -5.90 15.76
C ARG A 191 26.99 -6.99 15.21
N ARG A 192 27.12 -7.03 13.88
CA ARG A 192 28.05 -7.90 13.16
C ARG A 192 28.84 -7.09 12.14
N ASP A 193 30.05 -7.53 11.84
CA ASP A 193 30.89 -6.85 10.86
C ASP A 193 30.22 -6.87 9.48
N GLY A 194 30.25 -5.72 8.82
CA GLY A 194 29.59 -5.52 7.51
C GLY A 194 28.08 -5.31 7.54
N TYR A 195 27.41 -5.48 8.68
CA TYR A 195 25.99 -5.24 8.79
C TYR A 195 25.67 -3.74 8.93
N ALA A 196 24.61 -3.30 8.27
CA ALA A 196 24.12 -1.94 8.34
C ALA A 196 23.08 -1.75 9.46
N PRO A 197 23.15 -0.68 10.27
CA PRO A 197 22.22 -0.45 11.36
C PRO A 197 20.84 -0.04 10.84
N ILE A 198 19.80 -0.59 11.44
CA ILE A 198 18.41 -0.21 11.24
C ILE A 198 18.00 0.70 12.39
N TYR A 199 17.83 1.97 12.08
CA TYR A 199 17.58 2.98 13.09
C TYR A 199 16.09 3.18 13.35
N GLY A 200 15.74 3.32 14.63
CA GLY A 200 14.49 3.93 15.07
C GLY A 200 14.52 5.46 14.93
N ARG A 201 13.41 6.11 15.30
CA ARG A 201 13.30 7.57 15.25
C ARG A 201 14.40 8.20 16.11
N PRO A 202 15.20 9.12 15.56
CA PRO A 202 16.19 9.86 16.35
C PRO A 202 15.54 10.77 17.38
N ASN A 203 16.20 10.92 18.54
CA ASN A 203 15.69 11.73 19.66
C ASN A 203 15.74 13.23 19.39
N ASP A 204 16.64 13.66 18.50
CA ASP A 204 16.85 15.07 18.11
C ASP A 204 16.17 15.45 16.78
N LEU A 205 15.37 14.55 16.20
CA LEU A 205 14.58 14.84 15.00
C LEU A 205 13.31 15.60 15.37
N ILE A 206 13.19 16.82 14.87
CA ILE A 206 12.07 17.71 15.11
C ILE A 206 11.16 17.78 13.90
N ASP A 207 9.87 17.54 14.11
CA ASP A 207 8.81 17.81 13.12
C ASP A 207 8.28 19.24 13.35
N VAL A 208 8.27 20.07 12.32
CA VAL A 208 7.78 21.45 12.38
C VAL A 208 6.58 21.60 11.46
N ASP A 209 5.44 21.95 12.03
CA ASP A 209 4.28 22.40 11.27
C ASP A 209 4.40 23.90 10.97
N LEU A 210 4.71 24.23 9.74
CA LEU A 210 4.90 25.63 9.33
C LEU A 210 3.60 26.43 9.37
N GLY A 211 2.44 25.75 9.34
CA GLY A 211 1.13 26.37 9.49
C GLY A 211 0.92 27.00 10.87
N ALA A 212 1.62 26.53 11.90
CA ALA A 212 1.61 27.12 13.23
C ALA A 212 2.32 28.49 13.29
N PHE A 213 3.22 28.77 12.33
CA PHE A 213 3.99 30.01 12.26
C PHE A 213 3.36 31.05 11.32
N SER A 214 2.69 30.57 10.24
CA SER A 214 2.04 31.45 9.27
C SER A 214 0.90 30.72 8.57
N THR A 215 -0.24 31.40 8.43
CA THR A 215 -1.42 30.87 7.71
C THR A 215 -1.12 30.57 6.23
N SER A 216 -0.20 31.30 5.61
CA SER A 216 0.24 31.07 4.21
C SER A 216 1.02 29.74 4.04
N LEU A 217 1.50 29.17 5.13
CA LEU A 217 2.25 27.91 5.16
C LEU A 217 1.42 26.73 5.68
N LYS A 218 0.11 26.92 5.84
CA LYS A 218 -0.81 25.88 6.32
C LYS A 218 -0.68 24.60 5.50
N GLY A 219 -0.53 23.47 6.20
CA GLY A 219 -0.36 22.14 5.60
C GLY A 219 1.07 21.82 5.15
N LYS A 220 2.03 22.77 5.24
CA LYS A 220 3.44 22.52 4.97
C LYS A 220 4.14 22.10 6.24
N LYS A 221 4.93 21.01 6.16
CA LYS A 221 5.73 20.47 7.26
C LYS A 221 7.17 20.29 6.81
N ILE A 222 8.10 20.55 7.71
CA ILE A 222 9.53 20.27 7.52
C ILE A 222 10.07 19.44 8.68
N ARG A 223 11.24 18.84 8.48
CA ARG A 223 11.97 18.10 9.51
C ARG A 223 13.38 18.59 9.62
N GLY A 224 13.87 18.69 10.84
CA GLY A 224 15.21 19.21 11.09
C GLY A 224 15.71 18.83 12.47
N ARG A 225 16.80 19.44 12.85
CA ARG A 225 17.41 19.39 14.19
C ARG A 225 17.83 20.78 14.62
N VAL A 226 17.97 20.97 15.91
CA VAL A 226 18.58 22.21 16.41
C VAL A 226 20.11 22.08 16.34
N ASP A 227 20.74 23.08 15.76
CA ASP A 227 22.18 23.27 15.76
C ASP A 227 22.48 24.66 16.36
N ARG A 228 22.98 24.66 17.59
CA ARG A 228 23.10 25.88 18.42
C ARG A 228 21.71 26.55 18.58
N SER A 229 21.52 27.71 17.95
CA SER A 229 20.27 28.48 17.97
C SER A 229 19.45 28.35 16.68
N ASN A 230 19.87 27.51 15.74
CA ASN A 230 19.22 27.41 14.43
C ASN A 230 18.53 26.08 14.25
N LEU A 231 17.35 26.10 13.62
CA LEU A 231 16.74 24.90 13.05
C LEU A 231 17.37 24.66 11.68
N VAL A 232 18.08 23.54 11.55
CA VAL A 232 18.75 23.15 10.31
C VAL A 232 18.14 21.84 9.79
N PRO A 233 18.23 21.57 8.47
CA PRO A 233 17.77 20.30 7.91
C PRO A 233 18.43 19.13 8.61
N TYR A 234 17.70 18.04 8.81
CA TYR A 234 18.26 16.82 9.42
C TYR A 234 19.37 16.22 8.56
N TYR A 235 20.18 15.35 9.12
CA TYR A 235 21.25 14.64 8.41
C TYR A 235 20.71 13.93 7.18
N ASP A 236 21.42 13.99 6.06
CA ASP A 236 21.12 13.21 4.87
C ASP A 236 21.67 11.79 4.98
N ARG A 237 21.34 10.95 4.00
CA ARG A 237 21.78 9.56 3.94
C ARG A 237 23.29 9.41 4.11
N THR A 238 24.07 10.22 3.41
CA THR A 238 25.52 10.14 3.48
C THR A 238 26.05 10.39 4.89
N ALA A 239 25.60 11.45 5.55
CA ALA A 239 26.00 11.76 6.91
C ALA A 239 25.55 10.66 7.90
N ILE A 240 24.35 10.11 7.71
CA ILE A 240 23.81 9.01 8.54
C ILE A 240 24.68 7.76 8.40
N GLU A 241 24.98 7.35 7.18
CA GLU A 241 25.86 6.19 6.91
C GLU A 241 27.28 6.38 7.42
N GLN A 242 27.74 7.64 7.53
CA GLN A 242 29.04 8.00 8.12
C GLN A 242 28.99 8.15 9.64
N GLY A 243 27.88 7.78 10.28
CA GLY A 243 27.77 7.68 11.74
C GLY A 243 27.20 8.91 12.45
N ALA A 244 26.56 9.86 11.75
CA ALA A 244 25.97 11.05 12.36
C ALA A 244 24.90 10.73 13.43
N LEU A 245 24.35 9.51 13.44
CA LEU A 245 23.34 9.08 14.41
C LEU A 245 23.90 8.38 15.66
N SER A 246 25.22 8.30 15.80
CA SER A 246 25.83 7.71 17.00
C SER A 246 25.34 8.39 18.28
N GLY A 247 24.71 7.62 19.18
CA GLY A 247 24.11 8.14 20.42
C GLY A 247 22.85 8.98 20.24
N ARG A 248 22.31 9.14 19.01
CA ARG A 248 21.14 9.98 18.71
C ARG A 248 19.88 9.19 18.35
N ALA A 249 20.04 7.98 17.86
CA ALA A 249 18.94 7.12 17.46
C ALA A 249 19.10 5.73 18.08
N PRO A 250 17.99 5.09 18.51
CA PRO A 250 18.04 3.69 18.88
C PRO A 250 18.32 2.85 17.63
N ILE A 251 19.12 1.79 17.80
CA ILE A 251 19.31 0.76 16.78
C ILE A 251 18.35 -0.37 17.11
N LEU A 252 17.42 -0.68 16.22
CA LEU A 252 16.43 -1.73 16.39
C LEU A 252 17.02 -3.10 16.05
N ALA A 253 17.80 -3.15 15.00
CA ALA A 253 18.46 -4.34 14.48
C ALA A 253 19.57 -3.95 13.48
N TRP A 254 20.21 -4.94 12.89
CA TRP A 254 21.27 -4.80 11.91
C TRP A 254 20.90 -5.60 10.66
N ALA A 255 20.87 -4.99 9.49
CA ALA A 255 20.65 -5.65 8.22
C ALA A 255 21.96 -6.25 7.70
N ARG A 256 21.92 -7.51 7.23
CA ARG A 256 23.08 -8.17 6.66
C ARG A 256 23.55 -7.48 5.37
N ASP A 257 22.64 -6.98 4.57
CA ASP A 257 22.89 -6.39 3.26
C ASP A 257 22.38 -4.94 3.23
N PRO A 258 23.27 -3.94 3.03
CA PRO A 258 22.89 -2.54 2.95
C PRO A 258 22.06 -2.22 1.70
N VAL A 259 22.16 -2.98 0.61
CA VAL A 259 21.36 -2.80 -0.60
C VAL A 259 19.92 -3.25 -0.32
N GLU A 260 19.72 -4.41 0.29
CA GLU A 260 18.39 -4.87 0.71
C GLU A 260 17.75 -3.90 1.70
N LEU A 261 18.52 -3.38 2.67
CA LEU A 261 18.03 -2.34 3.61
C LEU A 261 17.62 -1.06 2.88
N PHE A 262 18.37 -0.62 1.88
CA PHE A 262 18.02 0.55 1.10
C PHE A 262 16.65 0.37 0.42
N PHE A 263 16.38 -0.78 -0.19
CA PHE A 263 15.08 -1.06 -0.80
C PHE A 263 13.97 -1.23 0.23
N LEU A 264 14.26 -1.82 1.40
CA LEU A 264 13.31 -1.91 2.49
C LEU A 264 12.91 -0.51 3.01
N GLN A 265 13.85 0.43 3.05
CA GLN A 265 13.55 1.85 3.36
C GLN A 265 12.62 2.48 2.32
N ILE A 266 12.75 2.13 1.04
CA ILE A 266 11.85 2.61 -0.02
C ILE A 266 10.44 2.03 0.15
N GLN A 267 10.33 0.76 0.53
CA GLN A 267 9.04 0.10 0.79
C GLN A 267 8.38 0.61 2.08
N GLY A 268 9.17 1.08 3.05
CA GLY A 268 8.68 1.64 4.31
C GLY A 268 8.31 0.61 5.38
N SER A 269 8.22 -0.67 5.05
CA SER A 269 8.03 -1.77 6.00
C SER A 269 8.68 -3.03 5.49
N GLY A 270 8.94 -3.98 6.38
CA GLY A 270 9.50 -5.26 6.01
C GLY A 270 9.75 -6.17 7.20
N ARG A 271 10.30 -7.32 6.91
CA ARG A 271 10.62 -8.38 7.84
C ARG A 271 12.12 -8.61 7.88
N LEU A 272 12.67 -8.76 9.07
CA LEU A 272 14.04 -9.22 9.26
C LEU A 272 13.99 -10.67 9.73
N ARG A 273 14.61 -11.56 8.95
CA ARG A 273 14.85 -12.93 9.38
C ARG A 273 16.14 -12.96 10.21
N LEU A 274 15.96 -13.26 11.50
CA LEU A 274 17.05 -13.39 12.45
C LEU A 274 17.79 -14.74 12.28
N PRO A 275 19.02 -14.88 12.84
CA PRO A 275 19.81 -16.10 12.68
C PRO A 275 19.19 -17.37 13.27
N ASP A 276 18.32 -17.23 14.27
CA ASP A 276 17.56 -18.30 14.91
C ASP A 276 16.25 -18.65 14.15
N GLY A 277 15.98 -17.93 13.05
CA GLY A 277 14.77 -18.08 12.23
C GLY A 277 13.59 -17.25 12.69
N GLU A 278 13.69 -16.54 13.83
CA GLU A 278 12.66 -15.60 14.25
C GLU A 278 12.51 -14.45 13.25
N ILE A 279 11.32 -13.87 13.21
CA ILE A 279 10.98 -12.75 12.32
C ILE A 279 10.70 -11.50 13.15
N LEU A 280 11.57 -10.50 13.02
CA LEU A 280 11.31 -9.17 13.51
C LEU A 280 10.62 -8.35 12.40
N ARG A 281 9.44 -7.81 12.66
CA ARG A 281 8.76 -6.90 11.74
C ARG A 281 9.05 -5.46 12.07
N ILE A 282 9.34 -4.68 11.05
CA ILE A 282 9.58 -3.26 11.17
C ILE A 282 8.72 -2.49 10.17
N GLY A 283 8.28 -1.32 10.56
CA GLY A 283 7.51 -0.42 9.72
C GLY A 283 7.92 1.02 9.90
N TYR A 284 7.50 1.85 8.97
CA TYR A 284 7.79 3.27 8.94
C TYR A 284 7.41 3.96 10.26
N ALA A 285 8.37 4.65 10.86
CA ALA A 285 8.14 5.56 11.97
C ALA A 285 8.17 7.00 11.49
N THR A 286 9.22 7.39 10.78
CA THR A 286 9.41 8.72 10.21
C THR A 286 10.53 8.68 9.15
N GLN A 287 10.86 9.83 8.57
CA GLN A 287 12.00 10.01 7.68
C GLN A 287 12.73 11.34 7.98
N ASN A 288 13.93 11.54 7.44
CA ASN A 288 14.81 12.66 7.75
C ASN A 288 14.40 14.03 7.15
N GLY A 289 13.29 14.11 6.40
CA GLY A 289 12.83 15.36 5.78
C GLY A 289 13.59 15.79 4.52
N ARG A 290 14.50 14.95 4.02
CA ARG A 290 15.23 15.21 2.76
C ARG A 290 14.44 14.70 1.56
N ASP A 291 14.73 15.30 0.41
CA ASP A 291 14.11 14.92 -0.86
C ASP A 291 14.48 13.49 -1.23
N TYR A 292 13.51 12.84 -1.85
CA TYR A 292 13.67 11.51 -2.40
C TYR A 292 14.16 11.56 -3.84
N THR A 293 15.18 10.77 -4.15
CA THR A 293 15.66 10.54 -5.52
C THR A 293 15.48 9.06 -5.88
N GLY A 294 14.72 8.78 -6.94
CA GLY A 294 14.55 7.43 -7.47
C GLY A 294 15.81 6.97 -8.21
N ILE A 295 16.62 6.12 -7.59
CA ILE A 295 17.91 5.69 -8.16
C ILE A 295 17.76 4.92 -9.46
N GLY A 296 16.66 4.18 -9.68
CA GLY A 296 16.41 3.47 -10.94
C GLY A 296 16.32 4.42 -12.15
N ALA A 297 15.59 5.54 -12.00
CA ALA A 297 15.52 6.57 -13.04
C ALA A 297 16.88 7.25 -13.26
N LEU A 298 17.61 7.51 -12.16
CA LEU A 298 18.94 8.09 -12.20
C LEU A 298 19.94 7.17 -12.93
N MET A 299 19.98 5.88 -12.58
CA MET A 299 20.84 4.89 -13.22
C MET A 299 20.55 4.75 -14.71
N LYS A 300 19.25 4.75 -15.08
CA LYS A 300 18.83 4.73 -16.48
C LYS A 300 19.31 5.97 -17.23
N SER A 301 19.15 7.17 -16.66
CA SER A 301 19.57 8.42 -17.29
C SER A 301 21.09 8.51 -17.46
N ARG A 302 21.86 7.83 -16.61
CA ARG A 302 23.34 7.73 -16.67
C ARG A 302 23.82 6.58 -17.54
N GLY A 303 22.93 5.80 -18.15
CA GLY A 303 23.29 4.66 -18.99
C GLY A 303 23.96 3.48 -18.27
N LEU A 304 23.75 3.37 -16.94
CA LEU A 304 24.35 2.33 -16.12
C LEU A 304 23.65 0.97 -16.23
N LEU A 305 22.39 0.97 -16.70
CA LEU A 305 21.57 -0.23 -16.83
C LEU A 305 21.46 -0.66 -18.28
N GLN A 306 21.75 -1.92 -18.56
CA GLN A 306 21.55 -2.51 -19.88
C GLN A 306 20.04 -2.75 -20.15
N PRO A 307 19.62 -2.92 -21.41
CA PRO A 307 18.28 -3.39 -21.73
C PRO A 307 17.93 -4.67 -20.96
N GLY A 308 16.78 -4.68 -20.28
CA GLY A 308 16.35 -5.79 -19.41
C GLY A 308 16.79 -5.69 -17.94
N GLN A 309 17.73 -4.82 -17.59
CA GLN A 309 18.17 -4.59 -16.20
C GLN A 309 17.41 -3.49 -15.46
N THR A 310 16.37 -2.94 -16.05
CA THR A 310 15.60 -1.83 -15.45
C THR A 310 14.56 -2.31 -14.43
N SER A 311 14.46 -3.61 -14.19
CA SER A 311 13.67 -4.17 -13.08
C SER A 311 14.37 -3.94 -11.75
N MET A 312 13.63 -4.06 -10.64
CA MET A 312 14.19 -3.98 -9.29
C MET A 312 15.33 -4.99 -9.09
N GLN A 313 15.13 -6.23 -9.54
CA GLN A 313 16.14 -7.30 -9.47
C GLN A 313 17.41 -6.94 -10.27
N GLY A 314 17.25 -6.35 -11.45
CA GLY A 314 18.40 -5.90 -12.25
C GLY A 314 19.18 -4.76 -11.59
N ILE A 315 18.49 -3.83 -10.94
CA ILE A 315 19.12 -2.74 -10.18
C ILE A 315 19.87 -3.30 -8.98
N VAL A 316 19.26 -4.20 -8.20
CA VAL A 316 19.90 -4.87 -7.05
C VAL A 316 21.15 -5.62 -7.49
N ALA A 317 21.04 -6.42 -8.55
CA ALA A 317 22.18 -7.16 -9.09
C ALA A 317 23.33 -6.22 -9.52
N TRP A 318 23.02 -5.10 -10.14
CA TRP A 318 24.02 -4.11 -10.52
C TRP A 318 24.71 -3.48 -9.30
N LEU A 319 23.93 -3.10 -8.27
CA LEU A 319 24.47 -2.51 -7.04
C LEU A 319 25.41 -3.47 -6.31
N HIS A 320 25.11 -4.77 -6.29
CA HIS A 320 25.98 -5.80 -5.72
C HIS A 320 27.25 -6.01 -6.55
N ALA A 321 27.16 -5.95 -7.87
CA ALA A 321 28.30 -6.09 -8.76
C ALA A 321 29.26 -4.87 -8.70
N HIS A 322 28.75 -3.70 -8.26
CA HIS A 322 29.50 -2.45 -8.23
C HIS A 322 29.39 -1.78 -6.84
N PRO A 323 29.95 -2.37 -5.76
CA PRO A 323 29.67 -1.94 -4.39
C PRO A 323 30.04 -0.48 -4.09
N THR A 324 31.16 0.01 -4.61
CA THR A 324 31.59 1.40 -4.40
C THR A 324 30.72 2.39 -5.16
N GLU A 325 30.47 2.13 -6.44
CA GLU A 325 29.62 2.97 -7.28
C GLU A 325 28.15 2.87 -6.84
N GLY A 326 27.72 1.65 -6.47
CA GLY A 326 26.38 1.38 -5.95
C GLY A 326 26.10 2.17 -4.67
N GLN A 327 27.06 2.24 -3.74
CA GLN A 327 26.93 3.06 -2.56
C GLN A 327 26.82 4.55 -2.92
N ALA A 328 27.61 5.04 -3.86
CA ALA A 328 27.54 6.43 -4.33
C ALA A 328 26.17 6.72 -4.96
N ILE A 329 25.64 5.81 -5.77
CA ILE A 329 24.29 5.92 -6.37
C ILE A 329 23.19 5.93 -5.30
N MET A 330 23.24 5.04 -4.32
CA MET A 330 22.26 5.01 -3.22
C MET A 330 22.27 6.31 -2.40
N ARG A 331 23.43 6.94 -2.23
CA ARG A 331 23.59 8.22 -1.52
C ARG A 331 23.01 9.43 -2.25
N GLU A 332 22.79 9.34 -3.56
CA GLU A 332 22.04 10.37 -4.30
C GLU A 332 20.58 10.49 -3.81
N ASN A 333 20.01 9.41 -3.28
CA ASN A 333 18.76 9.49 -2.53
C ASN A 333 19.06 9.97 -1.10
N LYS A 334 18.93 11.27 -0.87
CA LYS A 334 19.18 11.90 0.44
C LYS A 334 18.15 11.52 1.51
N SER A 335 16.98 11.04 1.11
CA SER A 335 15.94 10.57 2.02
C SER A 335 16.39 9.31 2.78
N PHE A 336 16.12 9.27 4.08
CA PHE A 336 16.41 8.14 4.96
C PHE A 336 15.22 7.86 5.86
N VAL A 337 14.76 6.61 5.87
CA VAL A 337 13.61 6.17 6.66
C VAL A 337 14.07 5.58 7.98
N PHE A 338 13.39 5.97 9.05
CA PHE A 338 13.52 5.44 10.40
C PHE A 338 12.34 4.51 10.68
N PHE A 339 12.60 3.43 11.39
CA PHE A 339 11.63 2.37 11.60
C PHE A 339 11.13 2.31 13.04
N ARG A 340 10.12 1.53 13.24
CA ARG A 340 9.66 1.03 14.54
C ARG A 340 9.35 -0.45 14.41
N GLU A 341 9.42 -1.16 15.50
CA GLU A 341 8.93 -2.53 15.54
C GLU A 341 7.42 -2.56 15.36
N LEU A 342 6.94 -3.60 14.69
CA LEU A 342 5.53 -3.84 14.44
C LEU A 342 5.14 -5.19 15.04
N GLU A 343 4.05 -5.16 15.81
CA GLU A 343 3.37 -6.38 16.24
C GLU A 343 2.34 -6.77 15.20
N GLY A 344 2.30 -8.05 14.83
CA GLY A 344 1.28 -8.59 13.92
C GLY A 344 1.56 -8.37 12.42
N ALA A 345 0.50 -8.35 11.61
CA ALA A 345 0.55 -8.25 10.16
C ALA A 345 0.90 -6.82 9.69
N PRO A 346 1.41 -6.66 8.44
CA PRO A 346 1.64 -5.34 7.88
C PRO A 346 0.33 -4.57 7.78
N LEU A 347 0.40 -3.25 8.06
CA LEU A 347 -0.76 -2.37 8.05
C LEU A 347 -0.84 -1.58 6.75
N GLY A 348 -2.02 -1.57 6.13
CA GLY A 348 -2.32 -0.71 5.00
C GLY A 348 -2.72 0.72 5.42
N ALA A 349 -3.13 1.54 4.47
CA ALA A 349 -3.51 2.94 4.68
C ALA A 349 -4.74 3.13 5.60
N LEU A 350 -5.51 2.10 5.83
CA LEU A 350 -6.58 2.08 6.84
C LEU A 350 -6.06 1.98 8.28
N GLY A 351 -4.76 1.72 8.48
CA GLY A 351 -4.22 1.33 9.78
C GLY A 351 -4.67 -0.08 10.20
N LEU A 352 -5.14 -0.87 9.26
CA LEU A 352 -5.64 -2.22 9.44
C LEU A 352 -4.73 -3.23 8.74
N PRO A 353 -4.67 -4.48 9.21
CA PRO A 353 -3.89 -5.53 8.57
C PRO A 353 -4.26 -5.71 7.10
N VAL A 354 -3.23 -5.78 6.24
CA VAL A 354 -3.37 -6.22 4.85
C VAL A 354 -3.01 -7.69 4.70
N THR A 355 -3.71 -8.37 3.82
CA THR A 355 -3.55 -9.81 3.60
C THR A 355 -3.07 -10.07 2.17
N GLY A 356 -2.01 -10.86 2.03
CA GLY A 356 -1.48 -11.25 0.72
C GLY A 356 -2.53 -11.94 -0.15
N GLN A 357 -2.58 -11.60 -1.44
CA GLN A 357 -3.53 -12.09 -2.44
C GLN A 357 -5.01 -11.73 -2.16
N VAL A 358 -5.25 -10.79 -1.25
CA VAL A 358 -6.59 -10.32 -0.88
C VAL A 358 -6.66 -8.81 -0.90
N SER A 359 -5.67 -8.13 -0.31
CA SER A 359 -5.64 -6.67 -0.21
C SER A 359 -5.01 -6.04 -1.44
N ALA A 360 -5.52 -4.89 -1.84
CA ALA A 360 -4.94 -4.09 -2.90
C ALA A 360 -4.88 -2.61 -2.50
N ALA A 361 -3.91 -1.88 -3.07
CA ALA A 361 -3.88 -0.44 -3.01
C ALA A 361 -4.63 0.15 -4.21
N ALA A 362 -5.34 1.28 -3.97
CA ALA A 362 -6.10 2.00 -4.97
C ALA A 362 -6.07 3.51 -4.70
N ASP A 363 -6.49 4.31 -5.69
CA ASP A 363 -6.68 5.74 -5.50
C ASP A 363 -8.03 6.00 -4.80
N VAL A 364 -7.98 6.57 -3.61
CA VAL A 364 -9.16 6.90 -2.79
C VAL A 364 -10.14 7.87 -3.47
N LYS A 365 -9.70 8.58 -4.51
CA LYS A 365 -10.57 9.43 -5.32
C LYS A 365 -11.44 8.62 -6.29
N PHE A 366 -11.12 7.36 -6.51
CA PHE A 366 -11.83 6.50 -7.47
C PHE A 366 -12.38 5.22 -6.83
N VAL A 367 -11.86 4.82 -5.67
CA VAL A 367 -12.27 3.60 -4.99
C VAL A 367 -12.51 3.92 -3.51
N PRO A 368 -13.70 3.62 -2.96
CA PRO A 368 -13.92 3.72 -1.52
C PRO A 368 -12.95 2.78 -0.79
N LEU A 369 -12.14 3.32 0.11
CA LEU A 369 -11.13 2.53 0.78
C LEU A 369 -11.77 1.55 1.77
N GLY A 370 -11.56 0.26 1.55
CA GLY A 370 -12.23 -0.87 2.20
C GLY A 370 -13.21 -1.61 1.28
N ALA A 371 -13.53 -1.05 0.11
CA ALA A 371 -14.47 -1.67 -0.83
C ALA A 371 -13.88 -2.92 -1.50
N PRO A 372 -14.69 -3.96 -1.75
CA PRO A 372 -14.31 -5.08 -2.60
C PRO A 372 -14.23 -4.66 -4.07
N VAL A 373 -13.26 -5.24 -4.79
CA VAL A 373 -13.00 -4.96 -6.21
C VAL A 373 -12.78 -6.28 -6.93
N PHE A 374 -13.48 -6.49 -8.03
CA PHE A 374 -13.23 -7.61 -8.93
C PHE A 374 -12.32 -7.18 -10.07
N LEU A 375 -11.17 -7.82 -10.22
CA LEU A 375 -10.21 -7.60 -11.30
C LEU A 375 -10.30 -8.76 -12.31
N SER A 376 -10.39 -8.43 -13.59
CA SER A 376 -10.27 -9.38 -14.70
C SER A 376 -9.14 -8.93 -15.60
N LEU A 377 -7.99 -9.57 -15.46
CA LEU A 377 -6.73 -9.15 -16.07
C LEU A 377 -6.19 -10.23 -17.01
N ASP A 378 -5.29 -9.84 -17.91
CA ASP A 378 -4.45 -10.73 -18.73
C ASP A 378 -3.48 -11.57 -17.86
N ARG A 379 -3.34 -11.22 -16.57
CA ARG A 379 -2.67 -11.98 -15.51
C ARG A 379 -3.70 -12.70 -14.67
N GLN A 380 -3.83 -14.01 -14.86
CA GLN A 380 -4.84 -14.82 -14.16
C GLN A 380 -4.58 -14.88 -12.65
N ASP A 381 -3.32 -14.90 -12.23
CA ASP A 381 -2.92 -14.90 -10.81
C ASP A 381 -3.37 -13.63 -10.05
N ALA A 382 -3.52 -12.50 -10.75
CA ALA A 382 -4.02 -11.25 -10.19
C ALA A 382 -5.52 -11.03 -10.43
N SER A 383 -6.18 -11.87 -11.24
CA SER A 383 -7.62 -11.79 -11.48
C SER A 383 -8.43 -12.34 -10.29
N GLY A 384 -9.63 -11.80 -10.08
CA GLY A 384 -10.56 -12.22 -9.02
C GLY A 384 -10.88 -11.12 -8.01
N LEU A 385 -11.38 -11.51 -6.84
CA LEU A 385 -11.88 -10.60 -5.82
C LEU A 385 -10.75 -10.12 -4.90
N TRP A 386 -10.62 -8.79 -4.78
CA TRP A 386 -9.69 -8.07 -3.93
C TRP A 386 -10.43 -7.11 -3.01
N VAL A 387 -9.79 -6.59 -1.98
CA VAL A 387 -10.33 -5.53 -1.13
C VAL A 387 -9.34 -4.35 -1.11
N ALA A 388 -9.82 -3.15 -1.42
CA ALA A 388 -9.01 -1.95 -1.49
C ALA A 388 -8.70 -1.43 -0.08
N GLN A 389 -7.67 -1.96 0.59
CA GLN A 389 -7.31 -1.63 1.98
C GLN A 389 -6.10 -0.71 2.10
N ASP A 390 -5.46 -0.39 0.97
CA ASP A 390 -4.23 0.38 0.95
C ASP A 390 -4.25 1.45 -0.14
N THR A 391 -3.25 2.34 -0.10
CA THR A 391 -3.04 3.41 -1.08
C THR A 391 -1.57 3.50 -1.43
N GLY A 392 -1.27 4.03 -2.61
CA GLY A 392 0.12 4.29 -3.02
C GLY A 392 0.27 5.65 -3.68
N GLY A 393 1.43 6.29 -3.50
CA GLY A 393 1.73 7.58 -4.13
C GLY A 393 1.70 7.50 -5.66
N ALA A 394 2.11 6.36 -6.22
CA ALA A 394 2.09 6.07 -7.65
C ALA A 394 0.77 5.43 -8.12
N ILE A 395 -0.14 5.09 -7.21
CA ILE A 395 -1.42 4.44 -7.52
C ILE A 395 -2.46 5.55 -7.67
N LYS A 396 -2.53 6.13 -8.85
CA LYS A 396 -3.38 7.30 -9.16
C LYS A 396 -4.25 7.07 -10.38
N GLY A 397 -5.50 7.58 -10.28
CA GLY A 397 -6.48 7.52 -11.34
C GLY A 397 -7.47 6.37 -11.20
N SER A 398 -8.47 6.36 -12.10
CA SER A 398 -9.48 5.30 -12.17
C SER A 398 -8.86 3.96 -12.54
N ASN A 399 -9.36 2.89 -11.95
CA ASN A 399 -9.01 1.51 -12.28
C ASN A 399 -7.49 1.20 -12.21
N ARG A 400 -6.74 1.96 -11.41
CA ARG A 400 -5.33 1.73 -11.09
C ARG A 400 -5.22 1.03 -9.75
N PHE A 401 -4.64 -0.16 -9.74
CA PHE A 401 -4.50 -0.99 -8.55
C PHE A 401 -3.05 -1.43 -8.36
N ASP A 402 -2.72 -1.76 -7.11
CA ASP A 402 -1.47 -2.43 -6.74
C ASP A 402 -1.84 -3.59 -5.81
N THR A 403 -1.63 -4.81 -6.26
CA THR A 403 -2.06 -6.01 -5.56
C THR A 403 -1.01 -6.45 -4.55
N PHE A 404 -1.42 -6.73 -3.30
CA PHE A 404 -0.52 -7.17 -2.25
C PHE A 404 -0.31 -8.69 -2.31
N TRP A 405 0.94 -9.13 -2.40
CA TRP A 405 1.28 -10.55 -2.56
C TRP A 405 1.74 -11.23 -1.27
N GLY A 406 1.79 -10.50 -0.15
CA GLY A 406 2.28 -11.01 1.12
C GLY A 406 3.77 -10.75 1.29
N ALA A 407 4.50 -11.69 1.89
CA ALA A 407 5.91 -11.54 2.23
C ALA A 407 6.76 -12.71 1.73
N GLY A 408 8.06 -12.47 1.63
CA GLY A 408 9.05 -13.48 1.28
C GLY A 408 9.27 -13.66 -0.23
N PRO A 409 10.18 -14.59 -0.62
CA PRO A 409 10.69 -14.68 -2.00
C PRO A 409 9.64 -14.98 -3.07
N ALA A 410 8.61 -15.76 -2.75
CA ALA A 410 7.52 -16.06 -3.68
C ALA A 410 6.67 -14.80 -3.96
N ALA A 411 6.37 -14.02 -2.92
CA ALA A 411 5.65 -12.76 -3.04
C ALA A 411 6.46 -11.72 -3.82
N GLU A 412 7.76 -11.63 -3.55
CA GLU A 412 8.69 -10.77 -4.27
C GLU A 412 8.74 -11.10 -5.76
N SER A 413 8.91 -12.37 -6.12
CA SER A 413 8.95 -12.82 -7.51
C SER A 413 7.66 -12.48 -8.26
N THR A 414 6.51 -12.70 -7.62
CA THR A 414 5.21 -12.41 -8.24
C THR A 414 4.97 -10.90 -8.36
N ALA A 415 5.19 -10.15 -7.28
CA ALA A 415 4.99 -8.71 -7.26
C ALA A 415 5.95 -7.98 -8.23
N GLY A 416 7.21 -8.41 -8.27
CA GLY A 416 8.24 -7.80 -9.13
C GLY A 416 7.94 -7.96 -10.63
N GLY A 417 7.23 -9.01 -11.03
CA GLY A 417 6.78 -9.26 -12.39
C GLY A 417 5.33 -8.84 -12.68
N MET A 418 4.65 -8.21 -11.70
CA MET A 418 3.23 -7.91 -11.84
C MET A 418 2.98 -6.66 -12.68
N ALA A 419 2.39 -6.85 -13.86
CA ALA A 419 1.90 -5.80 -14.74
C ALA A 419 0.70 -6.36 -15.53
N GLY A 420 -0.48 -6.32 -14.93
CA GLY A 420 -1.73 -6.86 -15.50
C GLY A 420 -2.60 -5.77 -16.10
N ARG A 421 -3.15 -6.02 -17.26
CA ARG A 421 -4.12 -5.15 -17.94
C ARG A 421 -5.44 -5.89 -18.14
N GLY A 422 -6.54 -5.14 -18.10
CA GLY A 422 -7.85 -5.76 -18.27
C GLY A 422 -8.96 -4.83 -17.79
N THR A 423 -9.87 -5.35 -16.98
CA THR A 423 -11.04 -4.62 -16.46
C THR A 423 -11.13 -4.68 -14.94
N ALA A 424 -11.78 -3.68 -14.34
CA ALA A 424 -12.11 -3.64 -12.93
C ALA A 424 -13.59 -3.31 -12.71
N LEU A 425 -14.18 -3.97 -11.73
CA LEU A 425 -15.53 -3.70 -11.25
C LEU A 425 -15.47 -3.50 -9.74
N LEU A 426 -15.96 -2.37 -9.25
CA LEU A 426 -16.12 -2.17 -7.81
C LEU A 426 -17.38 -2.92 -7.37
N LEU A 427 -17.31 -3.61 -6.23
CA LEU A 427 -18.52 -4.16 -5.61
C LEU A 427 -19.00 -3.17 -4.56
N LEU A 428 -20.08 -2.46 -4.87
CA LEU A 428 -20.66 -1.43 -4.02
C LEU A 428 -22.03 -1.90 -3.49
N PRO A 429 -22.49 -1.38 -2.33
CA PRO A 429 -23.80 -1.72 -1.80
C PRO A 429 -24.90 -1.50 -2.83
N ILE A 430 -25.84 -2.45 -2.93
CA ILE A 430 -26.97 -2.40 -3.87
C ILE A 430 -27.72 -1.07 -3.75
N GLY A 431 -28.08 -0.46 -4.90
CA GLY A 431 -28.74 0.84 -4.99
C GLY A 431 -27.77 2.01 -5.17
N THR A 432 -26.47 1.78 -5.14
CA THR A 432 -25.47 2.84 -5.38
C THR A 432 -25.58 3.43 -6.78
N VAL A 433 -25.67 2.60 -7.82
CA VAL A 433 -25.80 3.06 -9.21
C VAL A 433 -27.10 3.82 -9.40
N GLN A 434 -28.23 3.31 -8.91
CA GLN A 434 -29.51 3.99 -8.96
C GLN A 434 -29.45 5.38 -8.35
N ARG A 435 -28.82 5.52 -7.19
CA ARG A 435 -28.67 6.80 -6.49
C ARG A 435 -27.79 7.78 -7.28
N LEU A 436 -26.74 7.29 -7.93
CA LEU A 436 -25.80 8.15 -8.65
C LEU A 436 -26.29 8.57 -10.03
N THR A 437 -27.02 7.70 -10.73
CA THR A 437 -27.44 7.93 -12.12
C THR A 437 -28.90 8.39 -12.24
N GLY A 438 -29.70 8.29 -11.17
CA GLY A 438 -31.14 8.52 -11.21
C GLY A 438 -31.90 7.44 -12.04
N GLN A 439 -31.21 6.41 -12.52
CA GLN A 439 -31.81 5.30 -13.26
C GLN A 439 -32.32 4.25 -12.28
N ALA A 440 -33.61 3.93 -12.33
CA ALA A 440 -34.12 2.75 -11.67
C ALA A 440 -33.41 1.52 -12.26
N ASN A 441 -32.84 0.68 -11.41
CA ASN A 441 -32.37 -0.64 -11.84
C ASN A 441 -33.58 -1.31 -12.50
N GLY A 442 -33.54 -1.45 -13.83
CA GLY A 442 -34.56 -2.20 -14.54
C GLY A 442 -34.59 -3.61 -13.98
N ALA A 443 -35.54 -3.88 -13.11
CA ALA A 443 -35.75 -5.17 -12.51
C ALA A 443 -36.13 -6.15 -13.63
N GLN A 444 -35.15 -6.79 -14.23
CA GLN A 444 -35.33 -8.04 -14.94
C GLN A 444 -35.24 -9.21 -13.94
N TYR A 445 -36.10 -9.19 -12.97
CA TYR A 445 -36.53 -10.40 -12.28
C TYR A 445 -38.03 -10.52 -12.50
N GLY A 446 -38.43 -11.08 -13.64
CA GLY A 446 -39.76 -11.59 -13.86
C GLY A 446 -39.99 -12.76 -12.91
N GLY A 447 -40.46 -12.48 -11.69
CA GLY A 447 -41.14 -13.48 -10.90
C GLY A 447 -42.52 -13.71 -11.51
N PRO A 448 -43.05 -14.97 -11.51
CA PRO A 448 -44.38 -15.25 -12.06
C PRO A 448 -45.45 -14.47 -11.27
N THR A 449 -46.19 -13.66 -11.99
CA THR A 449 -47.43 -12.98 -11.48
C THR A 449 -48.41 -14.10 -11.08
N PRO A 450 -48.98 -14.08 -9.88
CA PRO A 450 -50.14 -14.92 -9.58
C PRO A 450 -51.32 -14.44 -10.45
N GLN A 451 -51.82 -15.30 -11.27
CA GLN A 451 -53.10 -15.09 -11.95
C GLN A 451 -54.27 -15.25 -10.94
N PRO A 452 -55.38 -14.54 -11.14
CA PRO A 452 -56.49 -14.46 -10.21
C PRO A 452 -57.26 -15.78 -10.03
#